data_46e95777c3ebd51fa76281203111fd37
#
_entry.id   46e95777c3ebd51fa76281203111fd37
#
_cell.length_a   1.000
_cell.length_b   1.000
_cell.length_c   1.000
_cell.angle_alpha   90.00
_cell.angle_beta   90.00
_cell.angle_gamma   90.00
#
_symmetry.space_group_name_H-M   'P 1'
#
loop_
_entity.id
_entity.type
_entity.pdbx_description
1 polymer ?
#
loop_
_entity_poly.entity_id
_entity_poly.type
_entity_poly.pdbx_seq_one_letter_code
_entity_poly.pdbx_strand_id
1 'polypeptide(L)'
;MSPVLRLERLERAYTQGNRRIDVLKGASASFSPGETVALLGPSGAGKSTLLHIAGLLERADSGQVLINGIDCAQLSDTEQTRMRRIEVGFVYQFHHLLPEFSALENVVLPQLILGVSRDKAEARAKDLLGSLGLEERWDHRPAQLSGGEQQRVAIARAVANGPKVLLADEPTGNLDPPTAERVFEQLLKLVRQSGVAAVIATHNLDLAARMDRTLRLMDGRLVEEELVVARAEIARR
;
A
#
# COMPACT_ATOMS: atom_id res chain seq x y z
N MET A 1 -7.97 11.46 17.01
CA MET A 1 -7.08 12.05 15.97
C MET A 1 -7.88 12.12 14.67
N SER A 2 -7.66 13.15 13.85
CA SER A 2 -8.33 13.24 12.54
C SER A 2 -7.77 12.17 11.60
N PRO A 3 -8.62 11.52 10.78
CA PRO A 3 -8.16 10.52 9.82
C PRO A 3 -7.26 11.16 8.75
N VAL A 4 -6.21 10.44 8.35
CA VAL A 4 -5.28 10.87 7.30
C VAL A 4 -5.80 10.54 5.90
N LEU A 5 -6.56 9.45 5.76
CA LEU A 5 -7.27 9.08 4.54
C LEU A 5 -8.75 8.85 4.88
N ARG A 6 -9.65 9.42 4.08
CA ARG A 6 -11.09 9.19 4.18
C ARG A 6 -11.67 8.97 2.79
N LEU A 7 -12.40 7.89 2.66
CA LEU A 7 -13.15 7.52 1.47
C LEU A 7 -14.64 7.73 1.78
N GLU A 8 -15.34 8.49 0.95
CA GLU A 8 -16.73 8.83 1.18
C GLU A 8 -17.59 8.44 -0.02
N ARG A 9 -18.43 7.45 0.17
CA ARG A 9 -19.45 6.99 -0.79
C ARG A 9 -18.90 6.78 -2.20
N LEU A 10 -17.74 6.14 -2.31
CA LEU A 10 -17.10 5.89 -3.59
C LEU A 10 -17.95 4.95 -4.46
N GLU A 11 -18.23 5.37 -5.67
CA GLU A 11 -18.86 4.55 -6.70
C GLU A 11 -17.91 4.38 -7.89
N ARG A 12 -17.89 3.19 -8.44
CA ARG A 12 -17.12 2.90 -9.64
C ARG A 12 -17.75 1.76 -10.44
N ALA A 13 -17.96 1.99 -11.72
CA ALA A 13 -18.43 0.98 -12.67
C ALA A 13 -17.51 0.92 -13.89
N TYR A 14 -17.43 -0.26 -14.48
CA TYR A 14 -16.75 -0.48 -15.75
C TYR A 14 -17.74 -0.97 -16.78
N THR A 15 -17.48 -0.65 -18.06
CA THR A 15 -18.27 -1.14 -19.18
C THR A 15 -17.45 -2.20 -19.91
N GLN A 16 -17.99 -3.42 -20.00
CA GLN A 16 -17.40 -4.51 -20.76
C GLN A 16 -18.37 -4.93 -21.86
N GLY A 17 -18.12 -4.50 -23.09
CA GLY A 17 -19.08 -4.60 -24.19
C GLY A 17 -20.36 -3.83 -23.85
N ASN A 18 -21.51 -4.52 -23.86
CA ASN A 18 -22.82 -3.94 -23.53
C ASN A 18 -23.21 -4.10 -22.05
N ARG A 19 -22.32 -4.64 -21.20
CA ARG A 19 -22.61 -4.89 -19.79
C ARG A 19 -21.91 -3.86 -18.91
N ARG A 20 -22.68 -3.21 -18.05
CA ARG A 20 -22.16 -2.41 -16.94
C ARG A 20 -21.89 -3.31 -15.74
N ILE A 21 -20.72 -3.16 -15.13
CA ILE A 21 -20.28 -3.89 -13.94
C ILE A 21 -20.01 -2.85 -12.84
N ASP A 22 -20.93 -2.75 -11.88
CA ASP A 22 -20.75 -1.86 -10.73
C ASP A 22 -19.82 -2.53 -9.71
N VAL A 23 -18.61 -2.00 -9.54
CA VAL A 23 -17.55 -2.54 -8.68
C VAL A 23 -17.59 -1.93 -7.28
N LEU A 24 -17.75 -0.61 -7.18
CA LEU A 24 -17.96 0.08 -5.92
C LEU A 24 -19.36 0.72 -5.91
N LYS A 25 -20.07 0.61 -4.78
CA LYS A 25 -21.48 1.02 -4.61
C LYS A 25 -21.68 1.80 -3.32
N GLY A 26 -20.91 2.89 -3.16
CA GLY A 26 -20.94 3.74 -1.98
C GLY A 26 -19.96 3.29 -0.90
N ALA A 27 -18.79 2.77 -1.29
CA ALA A 27 -17.74 2.35 -0.36
C ALA A 27 -17.24 3.54 0.46
N SER A 28 -17.23 3.39 1.80
CA SER A 28 -16.82 4.44 2.72
C SER A 28 -15.96 3.85 3.84
N ALA A 29 -14.84 4.52 4.17
CA ALA A 29 -13.98 4.18 5.30
C ALA A 29 -13.11 5.38 5.68
N SER A 30 -12.57 5.37 6.90
CA SER A 30 -11.57 6.31 7.37
C SER A 30 -10.40 5.57 7.97
N PHE A 31 -9.18 6.13 7.81
CA PHE A 31 -7.93 5.53 8.25
C PHE A 31 -7.13 6.53 9.05
N SER A 32 -6.67 6.13 10.22
CA SER A 32 -5.95 6.98 11.17
C SER A 32 -4.43 6.86 10.99
N PRO A 33 -3.63 7.87 11.34
CA PRO A 33 -2.18 7.78 11.33
C PRO A 33 -1.69 6.59 12.16
N GLY A 34 -0.75 5.80 11.61
CA GLY A 34 -0.17 4.63 12.26
C GLY A 34 -1.06 3.40 12.30
N GLU A 35 -2.30 3.47 11.81
CA GLU A 35 -3.24 2.36 11.77
C GLU A 35 -2.89 1.40 10.62
N THR A 36 -2.93 0.10 10.89
CA THR A 36 -2.82 -0.97 9.89
C THR A 36 -4.19 -1.60 9.66
N VAL A 37 -4.69 -1.56 8.43
CA VAL A 37 -6.01 -2.06 8.07
C VAL A 37 -5.91 -3.13 7.01
N ALA A 38 -6.43 -4.32 7.30
CA ALA A 38 -6.60 -5.40 6.33
C ALA A 38 -7.83 -5.11 5.45
N LEU A 39 -7.65 -5.20 4.14
CA LEU A 39 -8.74 -5.14 3.17
C LEU A 39 -8.98 -6.55 2.61
N LEU A 40 -10.02 -7.20 3.08
CA LEU A 40 -10.44 -8.54 2.65
C LEU A 40 -11.52 -8.46 1.57
N GLY A 41 -11.71 -9.57 0.87
CA GLY A 41 -12.78 -9.76 -0.11
C GLY A 41 -12.39 -10.80 -1.16
N PRO A 42 -13.36 -11.41 -1.84
CA PRO A 42 -13.10 -12.41 -2.87
C PRO A 42 -12.30 -11.81 -4.04
N SER A 43 -11.73 -12.68 -4.88
CA SER A 43 -11.11 -12.23 -6.14
C SER A 43 -12.16 -11.52 -7.00
N GLY A 44 -11.78 -10.40 -7.61
CA GLY A 44 -12.70 -9.60 -8.42
C GLY A 44 -13.68 -8.71 -7.63
N ALA A 45 -13.64 -8.69 -6.30
CA ALA A 45 -14.52 -7.83 -5.49
C ALA A 45 -14.30 -6.32 -5.67
N GLY A 46 -13.16 -5.92 -6.28
CA GLY A 46 -12.83 -4.51 -6.48
C GLY A 46 -11.80 -3.95 -5.48
N LYS A 47 -11.06 -4.81 -4.76
CA LYS A 47 -10.02 -4.38 -3.81
C LYS A 47 -8.95 -3.50 -4.48
N SER A 48 -8.40 -3.95 -5.60
CA SER A 48 -7.41 -3.18 -6.38
C SER A 48 -8.00 -1.87 -6.90
N THR A 49 -9.25 -1.88 -7.39
CA THR A 49 -9.97 -0.66 -7.80
C THR A 49 -10.08 0.34 -6.64
N LEU A 50 -10.47 -0.14 -5.45
CA LEU A 50 -10.55 0.71 -4.27
C LEU A 50 -9.18 1.32 -3.90
N LEU A 51 -8.11 0.50 -3.90
CA LEU A 51 -6.76 0.97 -3.64
C LEU A 51 -6.26 1.95 -4.70
N HIS A 52 -6.54 1.72 -5.99
CA HIS A 52 -6.17 2.63 -7.07
C HIS A 52 -6.88 3.98 -6.93
N ILE A 53 -8.17 3.99 -6.58
CA ILE A 53 -8.92 5.23 -6.34
C ILE A 53 -8.39 5.93 -5.10
N ALA A 54 -8.19 5.22 -3.98
CA ALA A 54 -7.62 5.77 -2.76
C ALA A 54 -6.20 6.35 -2.97
N GLY A 55 -5.43 5.73 -3.86
CA GLY A 55 -4.08 6.15 -4.26
C GLY A 55 -4.05 7.19 -5.39
N LEU A 56 -5.20 7.71 -5.81
CA LEU A 56 -5.32 8.69 -6.89
C LEU A 56 -4.74 8.22 -8.24
N LEU A 57 -4.67 6.91 -8.47
CA LEU A 57 -4.27 6.30 -9.74
C LEU A 57 -5.45 6.18 -10.70
N GLU A 58 -6.66 6.17 -10.15
CA GLU A 58 -7.91 6.09 -10.89
C GLU A 58 -8.94 7.03 -10.25
N ARG A 59 -9.86 7.57 -11.06
CA ARG A 59 -10.96 8.40 -10.57
C ARG A 59 -12.18 7.54 -10.26
N ALA A 60 -12.85 7.84 -9.14
CA ALA A 60 -14.19 7.33 -8.90
C ALA A 60 -15.20 7.99 -9.84
N ASP A 61 -16.32 7.32 -10.09
CA ASP A 61 -17.44 7.90 -10.85
C ASP A 61 -18.21 8.91 -9.97
N SER A 62 -18.29 8.64 -8.65
CA SER A 62 -18.84 9.54 -7.65
C SER A 62 -18.22 9.26 -6.27
N GLY A 63 -18.47 10.16 -5.31
CA GLY A 63 -17.86 10.12 -3.98
C GLY A 63 -16.58 10.93 -3.88
N GLN A 64 -15.91 10.83 -2.74
CA GLN A 64 -14.75 11.69 -2.43
C GLN A 64 -13.60 10.86 -1.82
N VAL A 65 -12.38 11.26 -2.16
CA VAL A 65 -11.14 10.80 -1.50
C VAL A 65 -10.52 12.02 -0.82
N LEU A 66 -10.44 11.98 0.50
CA LEU A 66 -9.80 13.05 1.26
C LEU A 66 -8.48 12.54 1.84
N ILE A 67 -7.38 13.24 1.56
CA ILE A 67 -6.06 12.99 2.14
C ILE A 67 -5.69 14.23 2.96
N ASN A 68 -5.41 14.05 4.24
CA ASN A 68 -5.17 15.15 5.19
C ASN A 68 -6.29 16.22 5.15
N GLY A 69 -7.53 15.81 4.94
CA GLY A 69 -8.69 16.70 4.84
C GLY A 69 -8.86 17.44 3.50
N ILE A 70 -7.95 17.25 2.54
CA ILE A 70 -8.03 17.82 1.19
C ILE A 70 -8.85 16.89 0.30
N ASP A 71 -9.94 17.39 -0.28
CA ASP A 71 -10.73 16.65 -1.27
C ASP A 71 -9.98 16.56 -2.59
N CYS A 72 -9.47 15.35 -2.88
CA CYS A 72 -8.67 15.09 -4.06
C CYS A 72 -9.50 15.03 -5.36
N ALA A 73 -10.84 14.90 -5.29
CA ALA A 73 -11.70 14.91 -6.47
C ALA A 73 -11.75 16.29 -7.14
N GLN A 74 -11.52 17.35 -6.35
CA GLN A 74 -11.52 18.74 -6.82
C GLN A 74 -10.16 19.19 -7.41
N LEU A 75 -9.12 18.39 -7.24
CA LEU A 75 -7.78 18.72 -7.70
C LEU A 75 -7.62 18.46 -9.20
N SER A 76 -6.86 19.32 -9.86
CA SER A 76 -6.36 19.08 -11.22
C SER A 76 -5.44 17.84 -11.29
N ASP A 77 -5.23 17.29 -12.47
CA ASP A 77 -4.35 16.12 -12.67
C ASP A 77 -2.91 16.39 -12.19
N THR A 78 -2.42 17.62 -12.33
CA THR A 78 -1.11 18.06 -11.85
C THR A 78 -1.05 18.04 -10.32
N GLU A 79 -2.08 18.54 -9.66
CA GLU A 79 -2.18 18.55 -8.20
C GLU A 79 -2.36 17.14 -7.65
N GLN A 80 -3.21 16.30 -8.26
CA GLN A 80 -3.33 14.89 -7.89
C GLN A 80 -2.01 14.14 -8.04
N THR A 81 -1.25 14.41 -9.10
CA THR A 81 0.08 13.83 -9.30
C THR A 81 1.06 14.27 -8.21
N ARG A 82 0.98 15.54 -7.78
CA ARG A 82 1.78 16.05 -6.65
C ARG A 82 1.39 15.36 -5.35
N MET A 83 0.08 15.24 -5.08
CA MET A 83 -0.43 14.55 -3.88
C MET A 83 0.06 13.09 -3.83
N ARG A 84 -0.05 12.34 -4.93
CA ARG A 84 0.47 10.96 -5.01
C ARG A 84 1.94 10.88 -4.63
N ARG A 85 2.76 11.75 -5.21
CA ARG A 85 4.23 11.73 -4.97
C ARG A 85 4.61 11.99 -3.51
N ILE A 86 3.82 12.80 -2.80
CA ILE A 86 4.14 13.24 -1.44
C ILE A 86 3.44 12.38 -0.39
N GLU A 87 2.14 12.14 -0.57
CA GLU A 87 1.27 11.63 0.48
C GLU A 87 1.00 10.13 0.39
N VAL A 88 1.24 9.50 -0.78
CA VAL A 88 0.88 8.11 -1.00
C VAL A 88 2.08 7.26 -1.40
N GLY A 89 2.29 6.16 -0.69
CA GLY A 89 3.15 5.05 -1.11
C GLY A 89 2.32 3.91 -1.65
N PHE A 90 2.82 3.21 -2.67
CA PHE A 90 2.12 2.06 -3.23
C PHE A 90 3.04 0.84 -3.32
N VAL A 91 2.56 -0.31 -2.83
CA VAL A 91 3.22 -1.62 -2.94
C VAL A 91 2.29 -2.56 -3.71
N TYR A 92 2.80 -3.16 -4.77
CA TYR A 92 2.05 -4.08 -5.62
C TYR A 92 2.44 -5.53 -5.35
N GLN A 93 1.60 -6.46 -5.76
CA GLN A 93 1.87 -7.89 -5.75
C GLN A 93 3.09 -8.24 -6.61
N PHE A 94 3.21 -7.63 -7.80
CA PHE A 94 4.43 -7.63 -8.59
C PHE A 94 5.25 -6.40 -8.21
N HIS A 95 6.52 -6.57 -7.96
CA HIS A 95 7.40 -5.54 -7.37
C HIS A 95 7.53 -4.28 -8.22
N HIS A 96 7.36 -4.39 -9.55
CA HIS A 96 7.50 -3.30 -10.53
C HIS A 96 8.77 -2.47 -10.31
N LEU A 97 9.87 -3.15 -9.99
CA LEU A 97 11.18 -2.50 -9.93
C LEU A 97 11.65 -2.19 -11.34
N LEU A 98 12.36 -1.09 -11.48
CA LEU A 98 13.01 -0.70 -12.74
C LEU A 98 14.22 -1.62 -12.92
N PRO A 99 14.24 -2.48 -13.96
CA PRO A 99 15.24 -3.55 -14.07
C PRO A 99 16.65 -3.02 -14.38
N GLU A 100 16.77 -1.83 -14.95
CA GLU A 100 18.05 -1.18 -15.27
C GLU A 100 18.71 -0.52 -14.05
N PHE A 101 17.93 -0.28 -12.98
CA PHE A 101 18.37 0.39 -11.76
C PHE A 101 18.67 -0.62 -10.66
N SER A 102 19.68 -0.32 -9.84
CA SER A 102 19.99 -1.08 -8.63
C SER A 102 18.89 -0.95 -7.57
N ALA A 103 18.97 -1.74 -6.50
CA ALA A 103 18.08 -1.63 -5.36
C ALA A 103 18.10 -0.21 -4.77
N LEU A 104 19.29 0.35 -4.59
CA LEU A 104 19.46 1.72 -4.10
C LEU A 104 18.81 2.74 -5.04
N GLU A 105 19.10 2.66 -6.33
CA GLU A 105 18.57 3.60 -7.31
C GLU A 105 17.05 3.55 -7.43
N ASN A 106 16.43 2.37 -7.31
CA ASN A 106 14.97 2.23 -7.27
C ASN A 106 14.34 3.00 -6.09
N VAL A 107 15.03 3.09 -4.95
CA VAL A 107 14.54 3.80 -3.75
C VAL A 107 14.91 5.29 -3.80
N VAL A 108 16.01 5.64 -4.44
CA VAL A 108 16.49 7.03 -4.62
C VAL A 108 15.60 7.81 -5.61
N LEU A 109 15.20 7.17 -6.70
CA LEU A 109 14.51 7.82 -7.82
C LEU A 109 13.26 8.64 -7.43
N PRO A 110 12.30 8.14 -6.65
CA PRO A 110 11.12 8.92 -6.25
C PRO A 110 11.48 10.18 -5.44
N GLN A 111 12.56 10.16 -4.70
CA GLN A 111 13.04 11.30 -3.93
C GLN A 111 13.67 12.37 -4.84
N LEU A 112 14.43 11.95 -5.85
CA LEU A 112 14.98 12.87 -6.87
C LEU A 112 13.86 13.56 -7.66
N ILE A 113 12.79 12.82 -8.00
CA ILE A 113 11.60 13.37 -8.67
C ILE A 113 10.90 14.43 -7.77
N LEU A 114 11.04 14.31 -6.46
CA LEU A 114 10.53 15.28 -5.50
C LEU A 114 11.46 16.51 -5.33
N GLY A 115 12.67 16.47 -5.92
CA GLY A 115 13.66 17.53 -5.83
C GLY A 115 14.60 17.41 -4.63
N VAL A 116 14.62 16.27 -3.94
CA VAL A 116 15.61 15.99 -2.87
C VAL A 116 17.00 15.86 -3.50
N SER A 117 18.02 16.43 -2.89
CA SER A 117 19.40 16.28 -3.36
C SER A 117 19.84 14.82 -3.33
N ARG A 118 20.72 14.43 -4.26
CA ARG A 118 21.19 13.06 -4.43
C ARG A 118 21.76 12.48 -3.14
N ASP A 119 22.63 13.21 -2.46
CA ASP A 119 23.27 12.76 -1.22
C ASP A 119 22.25 12.44 -0.12
N LYS A 120 21.23 13.30 0.05
CA LYS A 120 20.15 13.08 1.00
C LYS A 120 19.28 11.89 0.62
N ALA A 121 18.97 11.76 -0.67
CA ALA A 121 18.15 10.66 -1.18
C ALA A 121 18.89 9.32 -1.01
N GLU A 122 20.18 9.26 -1.30
CA GLU A 122 21.00 8.05 -1.10
C GLU A 122 21.14 7.67 0.37
N ALA A 123 21.40 8.64 1.25
CA ALA A 123 21.48 8.38 2.68
C ALA A 123 20.16 7.76 3.21
N ARG A 124 19.02 8.40 2.91
CA ARG A 124 17.71 7.88 3.31
C ARG A 124 17.40 6.52 2.67
N ALA A 125 17.76 6.30 1.41
CA ALA A 125 17.53 5.03 0.75
C ALA A 125 18.35 3.91 1.41
N LYS A 126 19.59 4.15 1.80
CA LYS A 126 20.44 3.22 2.53
C LYS A 126 19.85 2.88 3.90
N ASP A 127 19.37 3.87 4.65
CA ASP A 127 18.71 3.67 5.94
C ASP A 127 17.46 2.78 5.81
N LEU A 128 16.62 3.03 4.79
CA LEU A 128 15.41 2.25 4.52
C LEU A 128 15.75 0.80 4.12
N LEU A 129 16.68 0.62 3.19
CA LEU A 129 17.12 -0.70 2.75
C LEU A 129 17.77 -1.47 3.90
N GLY A 130 18.59 -0.80 4.73
CA GLY A 130 19.19 -1.38 5.92
C GLY A 130 18.13 -1.84 6.93
N SER A 131 17.11 -1.01 7.21
CA SER A 131 16.01 -1.40 8.11
C SER A 131 15.23 -2.64 7.64
N LEU A 132 15.34 -2.98 6.35
CA LEU A 132 14.74 -4.15 5.73
C LEU A 132 15.73 -5.29 5.48
N GLY A 133 16.97 -5.20 6.01
CA GLY A 133 18.00 -6.25 5.92
C GLY A 133 18.56 -6.42 4.51
N LEU A 134 18.80 -5.30 3.83
CA LEU A 134 19.32 -5.25 2.45
C LEU A 134 20.64 -4.47 2.35
N GLU A 135 21.42 -4.39 3.43
CA GLU A 135 22.68 -3.63 3.50
C GLU A 135 23.70 -4.10 2.45
N GLU A 136 23.74 -5.39 2.16
CA GLU A 136 24.67 -5.98 1.20
C GLU A 136 24.08 -6.08 -0.22
N ARG A 137 22.90 -5.50 -0.46
CA ARG A 137 22.16 -5.63 -1.73
C ARG A 137 21.97 -4.32 -2.49
N TRP A 138 22.53 -3.22 -2.01
CA TRP A 138 22.30 -1.88 -2.57
C TRP A 138 22.60 -1.77 -4.07
N ASP A 139 23.69 -2.39 -4.52
CA ASP A 139 24.15 -2.33 -5.91
C ASP A 139 23.57 -3.43 -6.79
N HIS A 140 22.80 -4.36 -6.22
CA HIS A 140 22.18 -5.45 -6.97
C HIS A 140 21.00 -4.93 -7.80
N ARG A 141 20.95 -5.38 -9.06
CA ARG A 141 19.80 -5.16 -9.93
C ARG A 141 18.68 -6.16 -9.60
N PRO A 142 17.43 -5.88 -9.98
CA PRO A 142 16.30 -6.79 -9.70
C PRO A 142 16.54 -8.24 -10.09
N ALA A 143 17.18 -8.49 -11.23
CA ALA A 143 17.50 -9.85 -11.68
C ALA A 143 18.49 -10.63 -10.77
N GLN A 144 19.19 -9.94 -9.89
CA GLN A 144 20.16 -10.51 -8.94
C GLN A 144 19.56 -10.69 -7.53
N LEU A 145 18.31 -10.26 -7.34
CA LEU A 145 17.59 -10.31 -6.07
C LEU A 145 16.57 -11.43 -6.06
N SER A 146 16.42 -12.11 -4.94
CA SER A 146 15.29 -13.02 -4.71
C SER A 146 13.96 -12.28 -4.70
N GLY A 147 12.84 -12.97 -4.90
CA GLY A 147 11.51 -12.35 -4.88
C GLY A 147 11.22 -11.59 -3.59
N GLY A 148 11.63 -12.14 -2.44
CA GLY A 148 11.48 -11.46 -1.15
C GLY A 148 12.38 -10.22 -1.00
N GLU A 149 13.60 -10.24 -1.56
CA GLU A 149 14.47 -9.06 -1.60
C GLU A 149 13.89 -7.98 -2.50
N GLN A 150 13.39 -8.35 -3.69
CA GLN A 150 12.72 -7.42 -4.60
C GLN A 150 11.51 -6.75 -3.92
N GLN A 151 10.71 -7.53 -3.19
CA GLN A 151 9.55 -6.98 -2.48
C GLN A 151 9.96 -6.02 -1.37
N ARG A 152 11.02 -6.31 -0.63
CA ARG A 152 11.56 -5.38 0.36
C ARG A 152 12.07 -4.08 -0.27
N VAL A 153 12.72 -4.16 -1.43
CA VAL A 153 13.10 -2.94 -2.20
C VAL A 153 11.86 -2.14 -2.62
N ALA A 154 10.79 -2.81 -3.09
CA ALA A 154 9.54 -2.15 -3.46
C ALA A 154 8.86 -1.48 -2.24
N ILE A 155 8.91 -2.11 -1.06
CA ILE A 155 8.43 -1.52 0.21
C ILE A 155 9.27 -0.28 0.57
N ALA A 156 10.61 -0.37 0.52
CA ALA A 156 11.49 0.78 0.79
C ALA A 156 11.19 1.94 -0.15
N ARG A 157 11.02 1.66 -1.45
CA ARG A 157 10.67 2.65 -2.47
C ARG A 157 9.32 3.33 -2.17
N ALA A 158 8.32 2.56 -1.75
CA ALA A 158 6.99 3.09 -1.44
C ALA A 158 7.00 4.10 -0.29
N VAL A 159 7.90 3.95 0.69
CA VAL A 159 8.00 4.85 1.85
C VAL A 159 9.13 5.88 1.75
N ALA A 160 9.87 5.91 0.65
CA ALA A 160 11.05 6.75 0.48
C ALA A 160 10.74 8.25 0.69
N ASN A 161 9.61 8.72 0.19
CA ASN A 161 9.16 10.10 0.31
C ASN A 161 8.48 10.44 1.67
N GLY A 162 8.39 9.49 2.60
CA GLY A 162 7.71 9.68 3.89
C GLY A 162 6.19 9.91 3.74
N PRO A 163 5.49 9.08 2.97
CA PRO A 163 4.06 9.26 2.72
C PRO A 163 3.25 9.18 4.03
N LYS A 164 2.02 9.68 3.99
CA LYS A 164 1.05 9.54 5.09
C LYS A 164 0.20 8.28 4.96
N VAL A 165 0.04 7.79 3.74
CA VAL A 165 -0.77 6.62 3.42
C VAL A 165 0.08 5.62 2.63
N LEU A 166 0.06 4.36 3.04
CA LEU A 166 0.63 3.23 2.32
C LEU A 166 -0.50 2.32 1.87
N LEU A 167 -0.59 2.11 0.57
CA LEU A 167 -1.55 1.20 -0.06
C LEU A 167 -0.78 -0.02 -0.57
N ALA A 168 -1.18 -1.20 -0.15
CA ALA A 168 -0.52 -2.44 -0.57
C ALA A 168 -1.54 -3.42 -1.14
N ASP A 169 -1.34 -3.84 -2.37
CA ASP A 169 -2.19 -4.81 -3.06
C ASP A 169 -1.49 -6.16 -3.11
N GLU A 170 -1.92 -7.11 -2.25
CA GLU A 170 -1.35 -8.46 -2.11
C GLU A 170 0.19 -8.46 -2.00
N PRO A 171 0.80 -7.69 -1.07
CA PRO A 171 2.25 -7.42 -1.07
C PRO A 171 3.12 -8.67 -0.87
N THR A 172 2.53 -9.79 -0.52
CA THR A 172 3.24 -11.08 -0.30
C THR A 172 2.68 -12.22 -1.13
N GLY A 173 1.72 -11.94 -2.03
CA GLY A 173 0.97 -12.97 -2.76
C GLY A 173 1.79 -13.83 -3.72
N ASN A 174 2.97 -13.36 -4.14
CA ASN A 174 3.87 -14.09 -5.04
C ASN A 174 5.07 -14.73 -4.34
N LEU A 175 5.08 -14.76 -3.00
CA LEU A 175 6.17 -15.30 -2.20
C LEU A 175 5.80 -16.64 -1.58
N ASP A 176 6.80 -17.49 -1.34
CA ASP A 176 6.60 -18.67 -0.53
C ASP A 176 6.22 -18.31 0.91
N PRO A 177 5.50 -19.17 1.64
CA PRO A 177 4.96 -18.84 2.95
C PRO A 177 6.00 -18.34 3.98
N PRO A 178 7.20 -18.94 4.15
CA PRO A 178 8.19 -18.42 5.09
C PRO A 178 8.74 -17.04 4.71
N THR A 179 8.92 -16.78 3.42
CA THR A 179 9.39 -15.49 2.91
C THR A 179 8.28 -14.44 3.05
N ALA A 180 7.03 -14.80 2.73
CA ALA A 180 5.85 -13.93 2.89
C ALA A 180 5.70 -13.44 4.33
N GLU A 181 5.81 -14.35 5.30
CA GLU A 181 5.75 -14.05 6.73
C GLU A 181 6.80 -13.01 7.13
N ARG A 182 8.06 -13.25 6.76
CA ARG A 182 9.19 -12.35 7.09
C ARG A 182 9.02 -10.97 6.47
N VAL A 183 8.64 -10.90 5.19
CA VAL A 183 8.42 -9.61 4.49
C VAL A 183 7.27 -8.85 5.10
N PHE A 184 6.20 -9.55 5.48
CA PHE A 184 5.04 -8.94 6.12
C PHE A 184 5.37 -8.37 7.50
N GLU A 185 6.13 -9.10 8.33
CA GLU A 185 6.62 -8.61 9.63
C GLU A 185 7.43 -7.32 9.48
N GLN A 186 8.35 -7.31 8.51
CA GLN A 186 9.17 -6.14 8.24
C GLN A 186 8.31 -4.95 7.76
N LEU A 187 7.31 -5.20 6.92
CA LEU A 187 6.34 -4.18 6.50
C LEU A 187 5.58 -3.59 7.69
N LEU A 188 4.99 -4.43 8.56
CA LEU A 188 4.26 -3.94 9.74
C LEU A 188 5.17 -3.16 10.70
N LYS A 189 6.40 -3.64 10.92
CA LYS A 189 7.39 -2.93 11.75
C LYS A 189 7.68 -1.54 11.20
N LEU A 190 7.93 -1.45 9.88
CA LEU A 190 8.20 -0.18 9.20
C LEU A 190 7.01 0.77 9.31
N VAL A 191 5.79 0.29 9.09
CA VAL A 191 4.54 1.07 9.19
C VAL A 191 4.39 1.66 10.59
N ARG A 192 4.54 0.82 11.63
CA ARG A 192 4.43 1.27 13.03
C ARG A 192 5.49 2.30 13.40
N GLN A 193 6.72 2.14 12.92
CA GLN A 193 7.83 3.06 13.19
C GLN A 193 7.68 4.40 12.47
N SER A 194 7.12 4.40 11.26
CA SER A 194 6.94 5.61 10.45
C SER A 194 5.65 6.38 10.76
N GLY A 195 4.69 5.76 11.47
CA GLY A 195 3.38 6.36 11.76
C GLY A 195 2.50 6.53 10.52
N VAL A 196 2.81 5.85 9.41
CA VAL A 196 2.01 5.86 8.20
C VAL A 196 0.72 5.05 8.39
N ALA A 197 -0.40 5.50 7.85
CA ALA A 197 -1.60 4.67 7.78
C ALA A 197 -1.45 3.65 6.65
N ALA A 198 -1.63 2.36 6.92
CA ALA A 198 -1.48 1.32 5.92
C ALA A 198 -2.79 0.59 5.63
N VAL A 199 -3.17 0.50 4.37
CA VAL A 199 -4.28 -0.33 3.88
C VAL A 199 -3.71 -1.45 3.03
N ILE A 200 -3.86 -2.69 3.49
CA ILE A 200 -3.23 -3.87 2.90
C ILE A 200 -4.31 -4.84 2.44
N ALA A 201 -4.50 -4.93 1.12
CA ALA A 201 -5.34 -5.98 0.56
C ALA A 201 -4.62 -7.33 0.66
N THR A 202 -5.31 -8.32 1.19
CA THR A 202 -4.82 -9.70 1.29
C THR A 202 -5.98 -10.68 1.30
N HIS A 203 -5.72 -11.90 0.89
CA HIS A 203 -6.62 -13.04 1.07
C HIS A 203 -6.17 -13.95 2.22
N ASN A 204 -5.02 -13.67 2.84
CA ASN A 204 -4.48 -14.43 3.96
C ASN A 204 -5.05 -13.91 5.28
N LEU A 205 -5.92 -14.71 5.92
CA LEU A 205 -6.59 -14.33 7.17
C LEU A 205 -5.63 -14.27 8.36
N ASP A 206 -4.57 -15.08 8.38
CA ASP A 206 -3.58 -15.07 9.46
C ASP A 206 -2.78 -13.76 9.45
N LEU A 207 -2.42 -13.26 8.27
CA LEU A 207 -1.79 -11.96 8.14
C LEU A 207 -2.77 -10.81 8.48
N ALA A 208 -4.03 -10.92 8.06
CA ALA A 208 -5.06 -9.93 8.36
C ALA A 208 -5.29 -9.78 9.87
N ALA A 209 -5.28 -10.88 10.61
CA ALA A 209 -5.47 -10.91 12.06
C ALA A 209 -4.37 -10.20 12.87
N ARG A 210 -3.25 -9.87 12.26
CA ARG A 210 -2.11 -9.16 12.88
C ARG A 210 -2.18 -7.65 12.70
N MET A 211 -3.15 -7.18 11.94
CA MET A 211 -3.43 -5.75 11.73
C MET A 211 -4.42 -5.23 12.76
N ASP A 212 -4.50 -3.92 12.88
CA ASP A 212 -5.30 -3.29 13.94
C ASP A 212 -6.80 -3.39 13.68
N ARG A 213 -7.21 -3.42 12.39
CA ARG A 213 -8.61 -3.49 11.96
C ARG A 213 -8.74 -4.23 10.63
N THR A 214 -9.90 -4.83 10.43
CA THR A 214 -10.23 -5.51 9.17
C THR A 214 -11.48 -4.92 8.54
N LEU A 215 -11.38 -4.62 7.25
CA LEU A 215 -12.49 -4.24 6.39
C LEU A 215 -12.69 -5.32 5.33
N ARG A 216 -13.94 -5.70 5.10
CA ARG A 216 -14.32 -6.59 4.00
C ARG A 216 -15.04 -5.82 2.91
N LEU A 217 -14.58 -5.95 1.67
CA LEU A 217 -15.28 -5.44 0.51
C LEU A 217 -16.26 -6.51 0.00
N MET A 218 -17.56 -6.24 0.17
CA MET A 218 -18.67 -7.10 -0.24
C MET A 218 -19.69 -6.28 -1.01
N ASP A 219 -20.14 -6.78 -2.15
CA ASP A 219 -21.15 -6.12 -3.00
C ASP A 219 -20.89 -4.63 -3.26
N GLY A 220 -19.61 -4.27 -3.39
CA GLY A 220 -19.15 -2.92 -3.66
C GLY A 220 -19.15 -1.99 -2.44
N ARG A 221 -19.35 -2.51 -1.23
CA ARG A 221 -19.36 -1.76 0.03
C ARG A 221 -18.31 -2.28 1.00
N LEU A 222 -17.80 -1.40 1.84
CA LEU A 222 -16.90 -1.76 2.93
C LEU A 222 -17.69 -2.02 4.21
N VAL A 223 -17.43 -3.18 4.82
CA VAL A 223 -18.00 -3.57 6.10
C VAL A 223 -16.86 -3.89 7.06
N GLU A 224 -16.93 -3.39 8.27
CA GLU A 224 -15.98 -3.75 9.32
C GLU A 224 -16.22 -5.18 9.77
N GLU A 225 -15.16 -5.96 9.91
CA GLU A 225 -15.21 -7.36 10.27
C GLU A 225 -14.31 -7.63 11.47
N GLU A 226 -14.87 -8.15 12.53
CA GLU A 226 -14.09 -8.71 13.63
C GLU A 226 -13.61 -10.10 13.25
N LEU A 227 -12.29 -10.24 13.00
CA LEU A 227 -11.72 -11.58 12.82
C LEU A 227 -11.66 -12.26 14.19
N VAL A 228 -12.55 -13.19 14.42
CA VAL A 228 -12.48 -14.12 15.55
C VAL A 228 -11.36 -15.14 15.26
N VAL A 229 -10.11 -14.68 15.31
CA VAL A 229 -8.98 -15.60 15.35
C VAL A 229 -8.88 -16.06 16.79
N ALA A 230 -8.95 -17.37 17.01
CA ALA A 230 -8.69 -17.95 18.31
C ALA A 230 -7.29 -17.52 18.79
N ARG A 231 -7.21 -16.46 19.59
CA ARG A 231 -5.97 -15.93 20.21
C ARG A 231 -5.25 -16.97 21.09
N ALA A 232 -5.74 -18.22 21.11
CA ALA A 232 -5.26 -19.29 21.95
C ALA A 232 -3.95 -19.96 21.48
N GLU A 233 -3.49 -19.75 20.25
CA GLU A 233 -2.29 -20.46 19.75
C GLU A 233 -1.02 -19.60 19.67
N ILE A 234 -1.14 -18.28 19.69
CA ILE A 234 0.04 -17.37 19.58
C ILE A 234 0.80 -17.25 20.90
N ALA A 235 0.18 -17.60 22.02
CA ALA A 235 0.79 -17.57 23.36
C ALA A 235 1.55 -18.85 23.76
N ARG A 236 1.68 -19.85 22.87
CA ARG A 236 2.33 -21.14 23.15
C ARG A 236 3.48 -21.51 22.22
N ARG A 237 4.07 -20.54 21.51
CA ARG A 237 5.32 -20.77 20.77
C ARG A 237 6.40 -19.80 21.17
#